data_dca4be1b5da00c373d45b72be4370fbf
#
_entry.id   dca4be1b5da00c373d45b72be4370fbf
#
_cell.length_a   1.000
_cell.length_b   1.000
_cell.length_c   1.000
_cell.angle_alpha   90.00
_cell.angle_beta   90.00
_cell.angle_gamma   90.00
#
_symmetry.space_group_name_H-M   'P 1'
#
loop_
_entity.id
_entity.type
_entity.pdbx_description
1 polymer ?
#
loop_
_entity_poly.entity_id
_entity_poly.type
_entity_poly.pdbx_seq_one_letter_code
_entity_poly.pdbx_strand_id
1 'polypeptide(L)'
;MDKYEFNIKVEQIKKLVGKSDYETAMKIADTIDWRRVRNTNLLSMVAMVYEKNEDYEEAREILLLAFERAPIGKRLLYKLAELALKEGNIDEAEAYYREFSDLAGDDPRQQLLRYLILKAKGAPAQQLIHSLESYTSQEIDEKWLYELAELYSIAGMADRCVETC
;
A
#
# COMPACT_ATOMS: atom_id res chain seq x y z
N MET A 1 12.58 -13.76 24.86
CA MET A 1 12.23 -12.35 25.14
C MET A 1 11.03 -12.30 26.06
N ASP A 2 11.14 -11.63 27.18
CA ASP A 2 10.00 -11.44 28.07
C ASP A 2 9.08 -10.30 27.60
N LYS A 3 7.93 -10.19 28.22
CA LYS A 3 6.92 -9.19 27.87
C LYS A 3 7.41 -7.75 28.07
N TYR A 4 8.23 -7.52 29.08
CA TYR A 4 8.77 -6.20 29.39
C TYR A 4 9.74 -5.74 28.30
N GLU A 5 10.70 -6.59 27.94
CA GLU A 5 11.66 -6.33 26.86
C GLU A 5 10.94 -6.09 25.52
N PHE A 6 9.93 -6.92 25.21
CA PHE A 6 9.12 -6.74 24.01
C PHE A 6 8.45 -5.36 23.97
N ASN A 7 7.82 -4.95 25.07
CA ASN A 7 7.15 -3.65 25.13
C ASN A 7 8.13 -2.47 24.94
N ILE A 8 9.31 -2.55 25.54
CA ILE A 8 10.36 -1.53 25.35
C ILE A 8 10.75 -1.42 23.88
N LYS A 9 11.02 -2.54 23.23
CA LYS A 9 11.41 -2.57 21.82
C LYS A 9 10.30 -2.03 20.92
N VAL A 10 9.05 -2.38 21.17
CA VAL A 10 7.89 -1.86 20.44
C VAL A 10 7.78 -0.34 20.56
N GLU A 11 7.94 0.20 21.77
CA GLU A 11 7.91 1.65 21.98
C GLU A 11 9.08 2.36 21.28
N GLN A 12 10.25 1.75 21.26
CA GLN A 12 11.40 2.26 20.50
C GLN A 12 11.10 2.30 18.99
N ILE A 13 10.54 1.22 18.45
CA ILE A 13 10.14 1.18 17.03
C ILE A 13 9.12 2.28 16.73
N LYS A 14 8.09 2.45 17.55
CA LYS A 14 7.09 3.51 17.37
C LYS A 14 7.71 4.90 17.33
N LYS A 15 8.64 5.20 18.24
CA LYS A 15 9.35 6.47 18.27
C LYS A 15 10.18 6.70 17.01
N LEU A 16 10.88 5.68 16.55
CA LEU A 16 11.70 5.74 15.35
C LEU A 16 10.85 5.93 14.09
N VAL A 17 9.73 5.25 14.01
CA VAL A 17 8.74 5.42 12.92
C VAL A 17 8.21 6.86 12.92
N GLY A 18 7.91 7.42 14.09
CA GLY A 18 7.49 8.82 14.22
C GLY A 18 8.54 9.84 13.75
N LYS A 19 9.81 9.46 13.77
CA LYS A 19 10.95 10.25 13.26
C LYS A 19 11.34 9.88 11.82
N SER A 20 10.63 8.95 11.19
CA SER A 20 10.95 8.40 9.88
C SER A 20 12.33 7.72 9.80
N ASP A 21 12.86 7.27 10.93
CA ASP A 21 14.11 6.49 11.01
C ASP A 21 13.79 4.99 10.87
N TYR A 22 13.42 4.60 9.66
CA TYR A 22 13.01 3.24 9.35
C TYR A 22 14.16 2.24 9.38
N GLU A 23 15.39 2.68 9.09
CA GLU A 23 16.56 1.81 9.13
C GLU A 23 16.86 1.32 10.54
N THR A 24 16.89 2.23 11.52
CA THR A 24 17.11 1.86 12.92
C THR A 24 15.93 1.05 13.46
N ALA A 25 14.69 1.41 13.07
CA ALA A 25 13.50 0.66 13.44
C ALA A 25 13.56 -0.79 12.94
N MET A 26 14.02 -1.02 11.72
CA MET A 26 14.18 -2.37 11.17
C MET A 26 15.18 -3.21 11.95
N LYS A 27 16.31 -2.62 12.36
CA LYS A 27 17.32 -3.31 13.19
C LYS A 27 16.74 -3.82 14.50
N ILE A 28 15.86 -3.04 15.13
CA ILE A 28 15.15 -3.47 16.35
C ILE A 28 14.12 -4.53 16.01
N ALA A 29 13.35 -4.34 14.93
CA ALA A 29 12.34 -5.29 14.49
C ALA A 29 12.91 -6.68 14.18
N ASP A 30 14.12 -6.75 13.61
CA ASP A 30 14.82 -7.99 13.32
C ASP A 30 15.13 -8.84 14.57
N THR A 31 15.08 -8.25 15.75
CA THR A 31 15.31 -8.96 17.03
C THR A 31 14.03 -9.57 17.62
N ILE A 32 12.87 -9.40 16.96
CA ILE A 32 11.57 -9.82 17.47
C ILE A 32 11.00 -10.93 16.59
N ASP A 33 10.44 -11.97 17.20
CA ASP A 33 9.68 -13.00 16.49
C ASP A 33 8.23 -12.56 16.32
N TRP A 34 7.92 -11.96 15.19
CA TRP A 34 6.60 -11.41 14.86
C TRP A 34 5.52 -12.47 14.70
N ARG A 35 5.88 -13.73 14.47
CA ARG A 35 4.92 -14.85 14.35
C ARG A 35 4.10 -15.06 15.62
N ARG A 36 4.64 -14.64 16.76
CA ARG A 36 3.98 -14.70 18.06
C ARG A 36 3.09 -13.50 18.36
N VAL A 37 3.20 -12.45 17.59
CA VAL A 37 2.46 -11.21 17.80
C VAL A 37 1.07 -11.34 17.18
N ARG A 38 0.03 -10.97 17.93
CA ARG A 38 -1.36 -11.05 17.49
C ARG A 38 -1.97 -9.69 17.15
N ASN A 39 -1.34 -8.60 17.55
CA ASN A 39 -1.84 -7.26 17.28
C ASN A 39 -1.64 -6.90 15.80
N THR A 40 -2.72 -6.90 15.05
CA THR A 40 -2.69 -6.65 13.60
C THR A 40 -2.24 -5.23 13.23
N ASN A 41 -2.54 -4.24 14.08
CA ASN A 41 -2.07 -2.87 13.86
C ASN A 41 -0.55 -2.77 14.02
N LEU A 42 -0.01 -3.45 15.00
CA LEU A 42 1.43 -3.52 15.22
C LEU A 42 2.13 -4.26 14.07
N LEU A 43 1.58 -5.38 13.63
CA LEU A 43 2.10 -6.13 12.47
C LEU A 43 2.08 -5.25 11.21
N SER A 44 1.01 -4.49 10.97
CA SER A 44 0.92 -3.58 9.82
C SER A 44 1.96 -2.47 9.88
N MET A 45 2.22 -1.92 11.06
CA MET A 45 3.25 -0.90 11.25
C MET A 45 4.65 -1.46 10.97
N VAL A 46 4.94 -2.64 11.46
CA VAL A 46 6.24 -3.30 11.25
C VAL A 46 6.43 -3.70 9.79
N ALA A 47 5.41 -4.20 9.13
CA ALA A 47 5.44 -4.46 7.69
C ALA A 47 5.81 -3.19 6.90
N MET A 48 5.25 -2.04 7.29
CA MET A 48 5.61 -0.74 6.70
C MET A 48 7.09 -0.41 6.91
N VAL A 49 7.66 -0.72 8.07
CA VAL A 49 9.09 -0.50 8.35
C VAL A 49 9.95 -1.30 7.35
N TYR A 50 9.63 -2.57 7.14
CA TYR A 50 10.35 -3.40 6.16
C TYR A 50 10.14 -2.89 4.73
N GLU A 51 8.93 -2.51 4.37
CA GLU A 51 8.61 -1.93 3.06
C GLU A 51 9.44 -0.66 2.78
N LYS A 52 9.58 0.23 3.76
CA LYS A 52 10.40 1.45 3.65
C LYS A 52 11.89 1.17 3.48
N ASN A 53 12.35 0.02 3.92
CA ASN A 53 13.72 -0.47 3.69
C ASN A 53 13.83 -1.35 2.43
N GLU A 54 12.79 -1.40 1.62
CA GLU A 54 12.72 -2.21 0.38
C GLU A 54 12.85 -3.72 0.61
N ASP A 55 12.66 -4.18 1.85
CA ASP A 55 12.54 -5.60 2.18
C ASP A 55 11.08 -6.05 2.02
N TYR A 56 10.68 -6.19 0.78
CA TYR A 56 9.30 -6.50 0.41
C TYR A 56 8.89 -7.93 0.80
N GLU A 57 9.83 -8.85 0.81
CA GLU A 57 9.57 -10.24 1.20
C GLU A 57 9.14 -10.33 2.67
N GLU A 58 9.93 -9.75 3.57
CA GLU A 58 9.60 -9.73 5.00
C GLU A 58 8.33 -8.91 5.27
N ALA A 59 8.17 -7.78 4.59
CA ALA A 59 6.95 -6.98 4.67
C ALA A 59 5.70 -7.79 4.30
N ARG A 60 5.77 -8.58 3.22
CA ARG A 60 4.69 -9.45 2.79
C ARG A 60 4.38 -10.55 3.81
N GLU A 61 5.41 -11.21 4.33
CA GLU A 61 5.26 -12.25 5.35
C GLU A 61 4.52 -11.74 6.58
N ILE A 62 4.90 -10.57 7.06
CA ILE A 62 4.26 -9.92 8.22
C ILE A 62 2.83 -9.48 7.91
N LEU A 63 2.56 -8.93 6.72
CA LEU A 63 1.20 -8.58 6.31
C LEU A 63 0.29 -9.80 6.19
N LEU A 64 0.82 -10.93 5.69
CA LEU A 64 0.07 -12.19 5.64
C LEU A 64 -0.28 -12.70 7.04
N LEU A 65 0.62 -12.60 8.01
CA LEU A 65 0.33 -12.91 9.40
C LEU A 65 -0.81 -12.04 9.95
N ALA A 66 -0.78 -10.73 9.65
CA ALA A 66 -1.84 -9.81 10.04
C ALA A 66 -3.18 -10.19 9.40
N PHE A 67 -3.16 -10.56 8.12
CA PHE A 67 -4.35 -10.97 7.38
C PHE A 67 -4.95 -12.28 7.91
N GLU A 68 -4.13 -13.26 8.25
CA GLU A 68 -4.59 -14.51 8.88
C GLU A 68 -5.36 -14.26 10.18
N ARG A 69 -4.97 -13.23 10.93
CA ARG A 69 -5.59 -12.87 12.21
C ARG A 69 -6.78 -11.93 12.08
N ALA A 70 -6.93 -11.28 10.95
CA ALA A 70 -8.04 -10.39 10.62
C ALA A 70 -8.45 -10.56 9.15
N PRO A 71 -8.99 -11.74 8.75
CA PRO A 71 -9.24 -12.07 7.33
C PRO A 71 -10.29 -11.21 6.65
N ILE A 72 -11.06 -10.41 7.41
CA ILE A 72 -12.09 -9.50 6.88
C ILE A 72 -11.51 -8.09 6.61
N GLY A 73 -10.21 -7.89 6.81
CA GLY A 73 -9.56 -6.59 6.68
C GLY A 73 -9.29 -6.17 5.24
N LYS A 74 -10.25 -5.50 4.59
CA LYS A 74 -10.02 -4.95 3.23
C LYS A 74 -8.79 -4.06 3.14
N ARG A 75 -8.42 -3.36 4.22
CA ARG A 75 -7.20 -2.55 4.30
C ARG A 75 -5.94 -3.38 4.09
N LEU A 76 -5.88 -4.57 4.66
CA LEU A 76 -4.73 -5.47 4.51
C LEU A 76 -4.63 -6.02 3.09
N LEU A 77 -5.75 -6.34 2.47
CA LEU A 77 -5.80 -6.76 1.06
C LEU A 77 -5.28 -5.67 0.14
N TYR A 78 -5.68 -4.42 0.38
CA TYR A 78 -5.16 -3.28 -0.39
C TYR A 78 -3.64 -3.17 -0.25
N LYS A 79 -3.12 -3.25 0.97
CA LYS A 79 -1.67 -3.20 1.23
C LYS A 79 -0.91 -4.36 0.58
N LEU A 80 -1.46 -5.57 0.63
CA LEU A 80 -0.88 -6.74 -0.04
C LEU A 80 -0.82 -6.56 -1.55
N ALA A 81 -1.86 -6.01 -2.14
CA ALA A 81 -1.88 -5.69 -3.58
C ALA A 81 -0.84 -4.63 -3.95
N GLU A 82 -0.74 -3.54 -3.18
CA GLU A 82 0.29 -2.51 -3.39
C GLU A 82 1.71 -3.11 -3.31
N LEU A 83 1.94 -3.96 -2.33
CA LEU A 83 3.23 -4.60 -2.12
C LEU A 83 3.58 -5.54 -3.28
N ALA A 84 2.62 -6.33 -3.74
CA ALA A 84 2.80 -7.19 -4.91
C ALA A 84 3.18 -6.38 -6.16
N LEU A 85 2.59 -5.21 -6.36
CA LEU A 85 2.96 -4.31 -7.46
C LEU A 85 4.39 -3.78 -7.32
N LYS A 86 4.84 -3.47 -6.11
CA LYS A 86 6.22 -3.05 -5.86
C LYS A 86 7.23 -4.16 -6.13
N GLU A 87 6.87 -5.40 -5.88
CA GLU A 87 7.66 -6.59 -6.22
C GLU A 87 7.61 -6.93 -7.72
N GLY A 88 6.77 -6.27 -8.50
CA GLY A 88 6.55 -6.59 -9.91
C GLY A 88 5.67 -7.82 -10.14
N ASN A 89 5.01 -8.32 -9.12
CA ASN A 89 4.12 -9.49 -9.19
C ASN A 89 2.69 -9.07 -9.50
N ILE A 90 2.41 -8.79 -10.77
CA ILE A 90 1.11 -8.27 -11.22
C ILE A 90 -0.01 -9.28 -11.02
N ASP A 91 0.24 -10.57 -11.28
CA ASP A 91 -0.78 -11.62 -11.14
C ASP A 91 -1.27 -11.74 -9.69
N GLU A 92 -0.36 -11.68 -8.73
CA GLU A 92 -0.68 -11.69 -7.32
C GLU A 92 -1.43 -10.42 -6.90
N ALA A 93 -1.00 -9.27 -7.41
CA ALA A 93 -1.70 -8.00 -7.19
C ALA A 93 -3.15 -8.04 -7.69
N GLU A 94 -3.39 -8.64 -8.86
CA GLU A 94 -4.74 -8.83 -9.39
C GLU A 94 -5.59 -9.76 -8.52
N ALA A 95 -4.99 -10.82 -7.98
CA ALA A 95 -5.69 -11.73 -7.08
C ALA A 95 -6.15 -11.00 -5.81
N TYR A 96 -5.27 -10.22 -5.18
CA TYR A 96 -5.63 -9.39 -4.02
C TYR A 96 -6.65 -8.30 -4.38
N TYR A 97 -6.55 -7.72 -5.57
CA TYR A 97 -7.53 -6.74 -6.06
C TYR A 97 -8.93 -7.34 -6.15
N ARG A 98 -9.07 -8.55 -6.66
CA ARG A 98 -10.37 -9.23 -6.74
C ARG A 98 -10.99 -9.44 -5.37
N GLU A 99 -10.21 -9.95 -4.42
CA GLU A 99 -10.67 -10.13 -3.04
C GLU A 99 -11.01 -8.79 -2.38
N PHE A 100 -10.21 -7.76 -2.59
CA PHE A 100 -10.48 -6.41 -2.10
C PHE A 100 -11.78 -5.86 -2.70
N SER A 101 -12.00 -6.02 -4.00
CA SER A 101 -13.19 -5.52 -4.69
C SER A 101 -14.48 -6.15 -4.17
N ASP A 102 -14.44 -7.43 -3.80
CA ASP A 102 -15.59 -8.13 -3.22
C ASP A 102 -15.98 -7.55 -1.85
N LEU A 103 -15.03 -6.97 -1.11
CA LEU A 103 -15.24 -6.39 0.21
C LEU A 103 -15.36 -4.86 0.20
N ALA A 104 -14.90 -4.22 -0.86
CA ALA A 104 -14.72 -2.77 -0.89
C ALA A 104 -16.03 -1.97 -0.94
N GLY A 105 -17.06 -2.52 -1.59
CA GLY A 105 -18.30 -1.76 -1.84
C GLY A 105 -18.00 -0.48 -2.62
N ASP A 106 -18.32 0.68 -2.04
CA ASP A 106 -18.10 1.99 -2.64
C ASP A 106 -16.74 2.63 -2.28
N ASP A 107 -15.80 1.85 -1.75
CA ASP A 107 -14.48 2.36 -1.37
C ASP A 107 -13.71 2.87 -2.60
N PRO A 108 -13.34 4.17 -2.66
CA PRO A 108 -12.68 4.76 -3.82
C PRO A 108 -11.31 4.14 -4.11
N ARG A 109 -10.66 3.51 -3.11
CA ARG A 109 -9.37 2.82 -3.31
C ARG A 109 -9.45 1.68 -4.32
N GLN A 110 -10.65 1.15 -4.58
CA GLN A 110 -10.88 0.16 -5.63
C GLN A 110 -10.46 0.71 -7.00
N GLN A 111 -10.83 1.94 -7.31
CA GLN A 111 -10.46 2.59 -8.57
C GLN A 111 -8.97 2.92 -8.63
N LEU A 112 -8.42 3.36 -7.52
CA LEU A 112 -6.98 3.65 -7.43
C LEU A 112 -6.14 2.39 -7.63
N LEU A 113 -6.50 1.29 -7.00
CA LEU A 113 -5.80 0.02 -7.13
C LEU A 113 -5.89 -0.52 -8.57
N ARG A 114 -7.07 -0.41 -9.18
CA ARG A 114 -7.26 -0.74 -10.60
C ARG A 114 -6.33 0.08 -11.50
N TYR A 115 -6.23 1.37 -11.26
CA TYR A 115 -5.31 2.26 -11.98
C TYR A 115 -3.86 1.77 -11.85
N LEU A 116 -3.41 1.48 -10.63
CA LEU A 116 -2.04 1.03 -10.38
C LEU A 116 -1.72 -0.28 -11.10
N ILE A 117 -2.66 -1.22 -11.14
CA ILE A 117 -2.51 -2.48 -11.86
C ILE A 117 -2.42 -2.24 -13.38
N LEU A 118 -3.31 -1.41 -13.93
CA LEU A 118 -3.30 -1.06 -15.35
C LEU A 118 -2.00 -0.37 -15.75
N LYS A 119 -1.49 0.52 -14.90
CA LYS A 119 -0.20 1.19 -15.10
C LYS A 119 0.95 0.19 -15.12
N ALA A 120 0.97 -0.76 -14.18
CA ALA A 120 1.98 -1.81 -14.13
C ALA A 120 1.96 -2.73 -15.36
N LYS A 121 0.79 -2.93 -15.97
CA LYS A 121 0.62 -3.70 -17.21
C LYS A 121 1.01 -2.93 -18.47
N GLY A 122 1.30 -1.63 -18.36
CA GLY A 122 1.57 -0.80 -19.52
C GLY A 122 0.34 -0.46 -20.35
N ALA A 123 -0.83 -0.34 -19.73
CA ALA A 123 -2.07 -0.01 -20.42
C ALA A 123 -1.99 1.35 -21.13
N PRO A 124 -2.78 1.55 -22.23
CA PRO A 124 -2.81 2.81 -22.95
C PRO A 124 -3.23 3.99 -22.07
N ALA A 125 -2.74 5.19 -22.39
CA ALA A 125 -3.00 6.42 -21.62
C ALA A 125 -4.50 6.66 -21.40
N GLN A 126 -5.36 6.38 -22.37
CA GLN A 126 -6.81 6.57 -22.23
C GLN A 126 -7.44 5.68 -21.17
N GLN A 127 -7.01 4.42 -21.04
CA GLN A 127 -7.49 3.52 -19.98
C GLN A 127 -7.01 3.99 -18.61
N LEU A 128 -5.77 4.45 -18.52
CA LEU A 128 -5.19 5.02 -17.29
C LEU A 128 -5.94 6.27 -16.85
N ILE A 129 -6.24 7.17 -17.78
CA ILE A 129 -7.01 8.39 -17.54
C ILE A 129 -8.40 8.04 -16.99
N HIS A 130 -9.11 7.13 -17.63
CA HIS A 130 -10.44 6.73 -17.20
C HIS A 130 -10.46 6.18 -15.77
N SER A 131 -9.54 5.29 -15.43
CA SER A 131 -9.44 4.73 -14.07
C SER A 131 -9.08 5.78 -13.04
N LEU A 132 -8.13 6.67 -13.35
CA LEU A 132 -7.69 7.69 -12.42
C LEU A 132 -8.72 8.81 -12.25
N GLU A 133 -9.44 9.20 -13.30
CA GLU A 133 -10.59 10.11 -13.22
C GLU A 133 -11.67 9.57 -12.29
N SER A 134 -11.96 8.28 -12.36
CA SER A 134 -12.93 7.63 -11.48
C SER A 134 -12.54 7.73 -10.00
N TYR A 135 -11.26 7.63 -9.69
CA TYR A 135 -10.75 7.83 -8.34
C TYR A 135 -10.80 9.31 -7.93
N THR A 136 -10.24 10.20 -8.73
CA THR A 136 -10.12 11.62 -8.40
C THR A 136 -11.46 12.35 -8.34
N SER A 137 -12.51 11.81 -8.97
CA SER A 137 -13.88 12.33 -8.83
C SER A 137 -14.48 12.09 -7.44
N GLN A 138 -13.96 11.10 -6.71
CA GLN A 138 -14.45 10.74 -5.37
C GLN A 138 -13.51 11.24 -4.26
N GLU A 139 -12.21 11.30 -4.52
CA GLU A 139 -11.20 11.72 -3.56
C GLU A 139 -10.30 12.82 -4.13
N ILE A 140 -10.17 13.92 -3.38
CA ILE A 140 -9.28 15.01 -3.74
C ILE A 140 -7.90 14.74 -3.12
N ASP A 141 -6.97 14.30 -3.95
CA ASP A 141 -5.60 14.00 -3.57
C ASP A 141 -4.66 14.65 -4.61
N GLU A 142 -3.89 15.65 -4.17
CA GLU A 142 -2.98 16.41 -5.05
C GLU A 142 -2.03 15.53 -5.86
N LYS A 143 -1.46 14.51 -5.22
CA LYS A 143 -0.54 13.59 -5.89
C LYS A 143 -1.16 12.97 -7.14
N TRP A 144 -2.38 12.48 -7.03
CA TRP A 144 -3.07 11.81 -8.12
C TRP A 144 -3.64 12.78 -9.14
N LEU A 145 -3.98 14.00 -8.73
CA LEU A 145 -4.37 15.07 -9.65
C LEU A 145 -3.19 15.49 -10.55
N TYR A 146 -1.98 15.61 -9.99
CA TYR A 146 -0.78 15.86 -10.79
C TYR A 146 -0.49 14.72 -11.77
N GLU A 147 -0.61 13.50 -11.34
CA GLU A 147 -0.40 12.34 -12.21
C GLU A 147 -1.45 12.30 -13.34
N LEU A 148 -2.70 12.61 -13.04
CA LEU A 148 -3.75 12.74 -14.04
C LEU A 148 -3.45 13.86 -15.07
N ALA A 149 -2.96 15.00 -14.60
CA ALA A 149 -2.54 16.10 -15.47
C ALA A 149 -1.41 15.68 -16.42
N GLU A 150 -0.43 14.91 -15.92
CA GLU A 150 0.64 14.36 -16.77
C GLU A 150 0.09 13.41 -17.84
N LEU A 151 -0.88 12.56 -17.47
CA LEU A 151 -1.53 11.66 -18.42
C LEU A 151 -2.29 12.42 -19.51
N TYR A 152 -2.99 13.50 -19.16
CA TYR A 152 -3.65 14.36 -20.15
C TYR A 152 -2.64 14.99 -21.11
N SER A 153 -1.49 15.42 -20.60
CA SER A 153 -0.41 15.96 -21.42
C SER A 153 0.11 14.92 -22.42
N ILE A 154 0.37 13.70 -21.96
CA ILE A 154 0.84 12.58 -22.79
C ILE A 154 -0.19 12.23 -23.86
N ALA A 155 -1.48 12.27 -23.54
CA ALA A 155 -2.58 11.96 -24.45
C ALA A 155 -2.93 13.13 -25.40
N GLY A 156 -2.26 14.29 -25.27
CA GLY A 156 -2.56 15.49 -26.07
C GLY A 156 -3.82 16.23 -25.63
N MET A 157 -4.30 16.04 -24.40
CA MET A 157 -5.50 16.67 -23.83
C MET A 157 -5.11 17.90 -22.98
N ALA A 158 -4.47 18.90 -23.59
CA ALA A 158 -3.89 20.05 -22.91
C ALA A 158 -4.92 20.86 -22.09
N ASP A 159 -6.12 21.04 -22.60
CA ASP A 159 -7.19 21.79 -21.90
C ASP A 159 -7.57 21.13 -20.58
N ARG A 160 -7.72 19.81 -20.56
CA ARG A 160 -8.00 19.04 -19.35
C ARG A 160 -6.85 19.07 -18.35
N CYS A 161 -5.61 19.10 -18.83
CA CYS A 161 -4.43 19.25 -17.99
C CYS A 161 -4.49 20.55 -17.20
N VAL A 162 -4.81 21.67 -17.86
CA VAL A 162 -4.94 22.99 -17.22
C VAL A 162 -6.06 23.02 -16.18
N GLU A 163 -7.22 22.43 -16.49
CA GLU A 163 -8.34 22.33 -15.55
C GLU A 163 -8.03 21.48 -14.32
N THR A 164 -7.20 20.46 -14.46
CA THR A 164 -6.82 19.55 -13.37
C THR A 164 -5.75 20.16 -12.46
N CYS A 165 -4.81 20.87 -13.00
CA CYS A 165 -3.78 21.58 -12.25
C CYS A 165 -4.35 22.85 -11.63
#